data_5767a67ba5d416dd69dba69b249527ba
#
_entry.id   5767a67ba5d416dd69dba69b249527ba
#
_cell.length_a   1.000
_cell.length_b   1.000
_cell.length_c   1.000
_cell.angle_alpha   90.00
_cell.angle_beta   90.00
_cell.angle_gamma   90.00
#
_symmetry.space_group_name_H-M   'P 1'
#
loop_
_entity.id
_entity.type
_entity.pdbx_description
1 polymer ?
#
loop_
_entity_poly.entity_id
_entity_poly.type
_entity_poly.pdbx_seq_one_letter_code
_entity_poly.pdbx_strand_id
1 'polypeptide(L)'
;MILEELIKKCVERDRSAQEYLYRKYAHKLYGICLKYSRNKTEAEDNLHDSFMTIYDKIGQFKSLGSFEGWMKRITVNTILQKYRKEEYLAQLPEQYQSMHEDAYQPLEVSLNTLLQYIQELPNKYRLTFNLYVLDGYSHKEISEQLGTSTGTSKSNLARARTILREKIKNQKINIA
;
A
#
# COMPACT_ATOMS: atom_id res chain seq x y z
N MET A 1 12.39 26.19 -6.93
CA MET A 1 13.36 25.60 -5.97
C MET A 1 13.86 24.32 -6.61
N ILE A 2 15.16 24.19 -6.82
CA ILE A 2 15.79 22.95 -7.29
C ILE A 2 15.75 21.89 -6.19
N LEU A 3 15.81 20.61 -6.55
CA LEU A 3 15.61 19.50 -5.61
C LEU A 3 16.62 19.51 -4.47
N GLU A 4 17.89 19.75 -4.76
CA GLU A 4 18.96 19.79 -3.75
C GLU A 4 18.75 20.89 -2.70
N GLU A 5 18.34 22.08 -3.14
CA GLU A 5 18.02 23.20 -2.25
C GLU A 5 16.79 22.86 -1.37
N LEU A 6 15.77 22.24 -1.97
CA LEU A 6 14.58 21.80 -1.24
C LEU A 6 14.95 20.80 -0.14
N ILE A 7 15.76 19.80 -0.47
CA ILE A 7 16.22 18.78 0.49
C ILE A 7 16.98 19.45 1.63
N LYS A 8 17.95 20.32 1.30
CA LYS A 8 18.75 21.03 2.30
C LYS A 8 17.87 21.82 3.28
N LYS A 9 16.95 22.63 2.78
CA LYS A 9 16.01 23.41 3.60
C LYS A 9 15.10 22.52 4.46
N CYS A 10 14.64 21.38 3.92
CA CYS A 10 13.85 20.43 4.69
C CYS A 10 14.66 19.78 5.82
N VAL A 11 15.95 19.49 5.62
CA VAL A 11 16.87 19.02 6.68
C VAL A 11 17.02 20.09 7.79
N GLU A 12 17.09 21.37 7.42
CA GLU A 12 17.14 22.51 8.33
C GLU A 12 15.77 22.79 9.01
N ARG A 13 14.76 21.96 8.72
CA ARG A 13 13.38 22.08 9.24
C ARG A 13 12.68 23.40 8.83
N ASP A 14 13.03 23.97 7.67
CA ASP A 14 12.36 25.12 7.12
C ASP A 14 10.89 24.77 6.80
N ARG A 15 9.96 25.47 7.43
CA ARG A 15 8.51 25.22 7.29
C ARG A 15 8.02 25.43 5.88
N SER A 16 8.52 26.48 5.20
CA SER A 16 8.09 26.79 3.83
C SER A 16 8.55 25.72 2.84
N ALA A 17 9.75 25.18 3.02
CA ALA A 17 10.26 24.06 2.22
C ALA A 17 9.46 22.78 2.47
N GLN A 18 9.14 22.48 3.73
CA GLN A 18 8.31 21.33 4.09
C GLN A 18 6.90 21.44 3.52
N GLU A 19 6.27 22.62 3.62
CA GLU A 19 4.97 22.90 3.03
C GLU A 19 5.00 22.77 1.49
N TYR A 20 6.01 23.28 0.82
CA TYR A 20 6.19 23.13 -0.61
C TYR A 20 6.31 21.65 -1.01
N LEU A 21 7.11 20.86 -0.26
CA LEU A 21 7.26 19.43 -0.48
C LEU A 21 5.91 18.71 -0.34
N TYR A 22 5.18 18.99 0.74
CA TYR A 22 3.86 18.44 0.98
C TYR A 22 2.91 18.73 -0.17
N ARG A 23 2.71 20.01 -0.52
CA ARG A 23 1.79 20.42 -1.59
C ARG A 23 2.13 19.76 -2.93
N LYS A 24 3.41 19.57 -3.22
CA LYS A 24 3.87 18.99 -4.48
C LYS A 24 3.62 17.49 -4.58
N TYR A 25 3.72 16.75 -3.49
CA TYR A 25 3.71 15.28 -3.52
C TYR A 25 2.57 14.61 -2.76
N ALA A 26 1.83 15.33 -1.92
CA ALA A 26 0.76 14.77 -1.09
C ALA A 26 -0.27 14.00 -1.91
N HIS A 27 -0.74 14.54 -3.03
CA HIS A 27 -1.73 13.89 -3.89
C HIS A 27 -1.25 12.51 -4.40
N LYS A 28 0.01 12.43 -4.83
CA LYS A 28 0.59 11.17 -5.34
C LYS A 28 0.77 10.14 -4.23
N LEU A 29 1.26 10.56 -3.06
CA LEU A 29 1.45 9.68 -1.91
C LEU A 29 0.11 9.27 -1.29
N TYR A 30 -0.89 10.14 -1.32
CA TYR A 30 -2.24 9.81 -0.88
C TYR A 30 -2.86 8.68 -1.71
N GLY A 31 -2.64 8.69 -3.05
CA GLY A 31 -3.07 7.58 -3.90
C GLY A 31 -2.46 6.23 -3.50
N ILE A 32 -1.21 6.23 -3.00
CA ILE A 32 -0.59 5.02 -2.43
C ILE A 32 -1.27 4.67 -1.10
N CYS A 33 -1.47 5.64 -0.21
CA CYS A 33 -2.12 5.40 1.07
C CYS A 33 -3.52 4.80 0.88
N LEU A 34 -4.32 5.32 -0.07
CA LEU A 34 -5.67 4.81 -0.35
C LEU A 34 -5.70 3.31 -0.71
N LYS A 35 -4.76 2.83 -1.51
CA LYS A 35 -4.76 1.40 -1.90
C LYS A 35 -4.28 0.47 -0.78
N TYR A 36 -3.44 0.98 0.15
CA TYR A 36 -2.93 0.19 1.26
C TYR A 36 -3.80 0.24 2.52
N SER A 37 -4.63 1.28 2.69
CA SER A 37 -5.49 1.50 3.86
C SER A 37 -6.86 0.85 3.74
N ARG A 38 -7.53 0.64 4.87
CA ARG A 38 -8.90 0.08 4.96
C ARG A 38 -9.98 1.09 4.55
N ASN A 39 -9.69 2.37 4.72
CA ASN A 39 -10.61 3.48 4.44
C ASN A 39 -9.85 4.80 4.26
N LYS A 40 -10.60 5.88 3.93
CA LYS A 40 -10.03 7.21 3.68
C LYS A 40 -9.37 7.82 4.92
N THR A 41 -9.99 7.69 6.08
CA THR A 41 -9.43 8.22 7.34
C THR A 41 -8.07 7.61 7.64
N GLU A 42 -7.97 6.28 7.55
CA GLU A 42 -6.68 5.61 7.72
C GLU A 42 -5.66 5.99 6.65
N ALA A 43 -6.10 6.27 5.42
CA ALA A 43 -5.21 6.74 4.35
C ALA A 43 -4.67 8.15 4.65
N GLU A 44 -5.45 9.02 5.25
CA GLU A 44 -5.04 10.36 5.69
C GLU A 44 -4.01 10.27 6.84
N ASP A 45 -4.26 9.41 7.83
CA ASP A 45 -3.33 9.13 8.92
C ASP A 45 -2.00 8.56 8.36
N ASN A 46 -2.07 7.60 7.45
CA ASN A 46 -0.89 7.01 6.83
C ASN A 46 -0.11 8.02 5.97
N LEU A 47 -0.80 8.96 5.33
CA LEU A 47 -0.15 10.05 4.61
C LEU A 47 0.63 10.95 5.58
N HIS A 48 0.00 11.33 6.71
CA HIS A 48 0.63 12.13 7.73
C HIS A 48 1.89 11.45 8.29
N ASP A 49 1.77 10.20 8.74
CA ASP A 49 2.88 9.41 9.27
C ASP A 49 4.02 9.24 8.24
N SER A 50 3.65 9.10 6.96
CA SER A 50 4.61 9.00 5.87
C SER A 50 5.39 10.29 5.68
N PHE A 51 4.74 11.46 5.74
CA PHE A 51 5.44 12.74 5.63
C PHE A 51 6.33 13.01 6.83
N MET A 52 5.89 12.66 8.05
CA MET A 52 6.76 12.75 9.23
C MET A 52 8.02 11.92 9.05
N THR A 53 7.87 10.66 8.59
CA THR A 53 9.01 9.78 8.30
C THR A 53 9.89 10.30 7.16
N ILE A 54 9.30 10.90 6.11
CA ILE A 54 10.04 11.52 5.00
C ILE A 54 10.88 12.69 5.50
N TYR A 55 10.31 13.60 6.30
CA TYR A 55 11.05 14.74 6.85
C TYR A 55 12.22 14.30 7.74
N ASP A 56 12.03 13.27 8.54
CA ASP A 56 13.12 12.74 9.40
C ASP A 56 14.23 12.08 8.59
N LYS A 57 13.91 11.48 7.43
CA LYS A 57 14.87 10.73 6.61
C LYS A 57 15.34 11.46 5.36
N ILE A 58 14.86 12.67 5.07
CA ILE A 58 15.12 13.35 3.81
C ILE A 58 16.61 13.58 3.54
N GLY A 59 17.39 13.80 4.59
CA GLY A 59 18.85 13.92 4.51
C GLY A 59 19.57 12.62 4.12
N GLN A 60 18.88 11.47 4.16
CA GLN A 60 19.44 10.17 3.76
C GLN A 60 19.26 9.88 2.26
N PHE A 61 18.59 10.75 1.52
CA PHE A 61 18.40 10.58 0.08
C PHE A 61 19.75 10.73 -0.65
N LYS A 62 20.22 9.64 -1.26
CA LYS A 62 21.54 9.57 -1.91
C LYS A 62 21.49 9.88 -3.41
N SER A 63 20.39 10.38 -3.96
CA SER A 63 20.21 10.63 -5.40
C SER A 63 20.42 9.39 -6.31
N LEU A 64 20.35 8.19 -5.75
CA LEU A 64 20.39 6.92 -6.48
C LEU A 64 18.98 6.57 -6.97
N GLY A 65 18.51 7.28 -7.99
CA GLY A 65 17.15 7.15 -8.52
C GLY A 65 16.28 8.37 -8.26
N SER A 66 14.97 8.26 -8.58
CA SER A 66 14.05 9.39 -8.44
C SER A 66 13.68 9.68 -6.98
N PHE A 67 13.63 10.95 -6.61
CA PHE A 67 13.19 11.39 -5.29
C PHE A 67 11.75 10.97 -5.00
N GLU A 68 10.87 11.03 -5.98
CA GLU A 68 9.50 10.54 -5.88
C GLU A 68 9.44 9.04 -5.58
N GLY A 69 10.27 8.23 -6.25
CA GLY A 69 10.37 6.79 -6.00
C GLY A 69 10.86 6.47 -4.59
N TRP A 70 11.83 7.27 -4.09
CA TRP A 70 12.33 7.15 -2.73
C TRP A 70 11.23 7.47 -1.69
N MET A 71 10.45 8.56 -1.88
CA MET A 71 9.32 8.87 -1.01
C MET A 71 8.24 7.80 -1.05
N LYS A 72 7.89 7.28 -2.24
CA LYS A 72 6.92 6.17 -2.38
C LYS A 72 7.35 4.94 -1.57
N ARG A 73 8.63 4.58 -1.62
CA ARG A 73 9.18 3.47 -0.83
C ARG A 73 9.05 3.72 0.67
N ILE A 74 9.35 4.93 1.15
CA ILE A 74 9.16 5.29 2.56
C ILE A 74 7.68 5.16 2.94
N THR A 75 6.76 5.69 2.14
CA THR A 75 5.31 5.61 2.39
C THR A 75 4.86 4.16 2.52
N VAL A 76 5.18 3.29 1.58
CA VAL A 76 4.83 1.87 1.65
C VAL A 76 5.42 1.23 2.91
N ASN A 77 6.71 1.44 3.19
CA ASN A 77 7.36 0.86 4.37
C ASN A 77 6.74 1.35 5.68
N THR A 78 6.38 2.64 5.79
CA THR A 78 5.72 3.20 6.98
C THR A 78 4.39 2.50 7.23
N ILE A 79 3.58 2.32 6.19
CA ILE A 79 2.29 1.62 6.27
C ILE A 79 2.49 0.15 6.66
N LEU A 80 3.42 -0.56 6.02
CA LEU A 80 3.67 -1.97 6.31
C LEU A 80 4.15 -2.19 7.75
N GLN A 81 4.99 -1.30 8.29
CA GLN A 81 5.46 -1.37 9.68
C GLN A 81 4.30 -1.20 10.68
N LYS A 82 3.36 -0.30 10.39
CA LYS A 82 2.15 -0.10 11.20
C LYS A 82 1.32 -1.38 11.28
N TYR A 83 1.04 -2.01 10.14
CA TYR A 83 0.28 -3.27 10.10
C TYR A 83 1.00 -4.44 10.75
N ARG A 84 2.32 -4.56 10.61
CA ARG A 84 3.10 -5.58 11.33
C ARG A 84 2.94 -5.45 12.84
N LYS A 85 2.95 -4.22 13.36
CA LYS A 85 2.77 -3.96 14.78
C LYS A 85 1.37 -4.33 15.24
N GLU A 86 0.33 -4.00 14.45
CA GLU A 86 -1.06 -4.38 14.74
C GLU A 86 -1.25 -5.90 14.72
N GLU A 87 -0.69 -6.61 13.73
CA GLU A 87 -0.83 -8.07 13.59
C GLU A 87 -0.11 -8.84 14.70
N TYR A 88 1.03 -8.36 15.17
CA TYR A 88 1.73 -8.92 16.32
C TYR A 88 0.88 -8.87 17.62
N LEU A 89 0.03 -7.84 17.75
CA LEU A 89 -0.89 -7.67 18.89
C LEU A 89 -2.18 -8.49 18.76
N ALA A 90 -2.54 -8.92 17.54
CA ALA A 90 -3.81 -9.55 17.19
C ALA A 90 -3.70 -11.06 16.86
N GLN A 91 -2.82 -11.82 17.49
CA GLN A 91 -2.63 -13.25 17.21
C GLN A 91 -3.95 -14.06 17.33
N LEU A 92 -4.62 -14.27 16.20
CA LEU A 92 -5.74 -15.17 16.05
C LEU A 92 -5.43 -16.24 14.99
N PRO A 93 -5.69 -17.54 15.26
CA PRO A 93 -5.46 -18.61 14.30
C PRO A 93 -6.51 -18.57 13.19
N GLU A 94 -6.09 -18.54 11.94
CA GLU A 94 -6.98 -18.67 10.80
C GLU A 94 -6.87 -20.04 10.13
N GLN A 95 -8.01 -20.73 10.05
CA GLN A 95 -8.17 -21.96 9.26
C GLN A 95 -8.43 -21.62 7.80
N TYR A 96 -7.72 -22.27 6.88
CA TYR A 96 -7.88 -22.05 5.44
C TYR A 96 -8.13 -23.34 4.66
N GLN A 97 -9.16 -23.28 3.82
CA GLN A 97 -9.39 -24.25 2.75
C GLN A 97 -8.89 -23.66 1.43
N SER A 98 -8.18 -24.46 0.63
CA SER A 98 -7.71 -24.09 -0.70
C SER A 98 -8.85 -24.18 -1.72
N MET A 99 -8.99 -23.19 -2.56
CA MET A 99 -9.93 -23.18 -3.70
C MET A 99 -9.20 -23.05 -5.03
N HIS A 100 -9.77 -23.69 -6.07
CA HIS A 100 -9.23 -23.82 -7.43
C HIS A 100 -9.26 -22.53 -8.22
N GLU A 101 -8.35 -22.43 -9.21
CA GLU A 101 -8.29 -21.34 -10.19
C GLU A 101 -9.35 -21.57 -11.28
N ASP A 102 -10.30 -20.63 -11.38
CA ASP A 102 -11.24 -20.56 -12.50
C ASP A 102 -10.74 -19.58 -13.58
N ALA A 103 -11.14 -19.87 -14.84
CA ALA A 103 -10.73 -19.13 -16.02
C ALA A 103 -11.08 -17.64 -15.97
N TYR A 104 -10.18 -16.82 -16.52
CA TYR A 104 -10.29 -15.36 -16.60
C TYR A 104 -11.40 -14.94 -17.57
N GLN A 105 -12.34 -14.10 -17.10
CA GLN A 105 -13.23 -13.31 -17.95
C GLN A 105 -13.01 -11.81 -17.65
N PRO A 106 -12.92 -10.94 -18.69
CA PRO A 106 -12.81 -9.50 -18.51
C PRO A 106 -14.05 -8.98 -17.78
N LEU A 107 -13.84 -8.22 -16.72
CA LEU A 107 -14.90 -7.67 -15.90
C LEU A 107 -14.83 -6.14 -15.95
N GLU A 108 -15.89 -5.50 -16.44
CA GLU A 108 -16.01 -4.04 -16.41
C GLU A 108 -16.44 -3.59 -15.00
N VAL A 109 -15.48 -3.12 -14.23
CA VAL A 109 -15.68 -2.56 -12.89
C VAL A 109 -15.00 -1.19 -12.85
N SER A 110 -15.69 -0.18 -12.28
CA SER A 110 -15.08 1.14 -12.15
C SER A 110 -13.86 1.10 -11.22
N LEU A 111 -12.87 1.98 -11.47
CA LEU A 111 -11.68 2.08 -10.64
C LEU A 111 -12.01 2.34 -9.16
N ASN A 112 -13.02 3.18 -8.89
CA ASN A 112 -13.45 3.47 -7.52
C ASN A 112 -14.04 2.25 -6.83
N THR A 113 -14.86 1.46 -7.53
CA THR A 113 -15.44 0.23 -7.00
C THR A 113 -14.34 -0.81 -6.72
N LEU A 114 -13.39 -0.95 -7.64
CA LEU A 114 -12.26 -1.86 -7.43
C LEU A 114 -11.41 -1.44 -6.22
N LEU A 115 -11.12 -0.17 -6.07
CA LEU A 115 -10.40 0.36 -4.91
C LEU A 115 -11.15 0.05 -3.61
N GLN A 116 -12.47 0.26 -3.58
CA GLN A 116 -13.30 -0.07 -2.41
C GLN A 116 -13.20 -1.57 -2.07
N TYR A 117 -13.29 -2.47 -3.04
CA TYR A 117 -13.17 -3.90 -2.80
C TYR A 117 -11.79 -4.29 -2.28
N ILE A 118 -10.72 -3.64 -2.77
CA ILE A 118 -9.37 -3.83 -2.26
C ILE A 118 -9.28 -3.36 -0.80
N GLN A 119 -9.87 -2.21 -0.46
CA GLN A 119 -9.88 -1.68 0.90
C GLN A 119 -10.63 -2.58 1.89
N GLU A 120 -11.66 -3.27 1.44
CA GLU A 120 -12.44 -4.22 2.23
C GLU A 120 -11.75 -5.58 2.43
N LEU A 121 -10.65 -5.86 1.76
CA LEU A 121 -9.88 -7.08 2.01
C LEU A 121 -9.28 -7.08 3.42
N PRO A 122 -9.21 -8.24 4.10
CA PRO A 122 -8.40 -8.40 5.30
C PRO A 122 -6.95 -7.93 5.07
N ASN A 123 -6.32 -7.35 6.09
CA ASN A 123 -5.02 -6.67 5.97
C ASN A 123 -3.98 -7.51 5.20
N LYS A 124 -3.75 -8.76 5.61
CA LYS A 124 -2.75 -9.62 4.98
C LYS A 124 -3.01 -9.88 3.49
N TYR A 125 -4.28 -10.00 3.08
CA TYR A 125 -4.65 -10.21 1.68
C TYR A 125 -4.50 -8.92 0.88
N ARG A 126 -4.95 -7.78 1.43
CA ARG A 126 -4.80 -6.45 0.82
C ARG A 126 -3.34 -6.09 0.59
N LEU A 127 -2.50 -6.24 1.63
CA LEU A 127 -1.07 -5.94 1.54
C LEU A 127 -0.37 -6.82 0.51
N THR A 128 -0.60 -8.14 0.55
CA THR A 128 0.00 -9.07 -0.40
C THR A 128 -0.46 -8.78 -1.83
N PHE A 129 -1.76 -8.51 -2.04
CA PHE A 129 -2.31 -8.19 -3.35
C PHE A 129 -1.69 -6.91 -3.91
N ASN A 130 -1.64 -5.83 -3.14
CA ASN A 130 -1.08 -4.56 -3.58
C ASN A 130 0.41 -4.67 -3.91
N LEU A 131 1.18 -5.30 -3.04
CA LEU A 131 2.61 -5.50 -3.28
C LEU A 131 2.88 -6.33 -4.54
N TYR A 132 2.16 -7.44 -4.73
CA TYR A 132 2.39 -8.33 -5.87
C TYR A 132 1.80 -7.78 -7.18
N VAL A 133 0.49 -7.41 -7.17
CA VAL A 133 -0.24 -7.09 -8.40
C VAL A 133 -0.02 -5.65 -8.86
N LEU A 134 0.00 -4.70 -7.92
CA LEU A 134 0.07 -3.27 -8.25
C LEU A 134 1.49 -2.71 -8.21
N ASP A 135 2.35 -3.23 -7.34
CA ASP A 135 3.70 -2.71 -7.15
C ASP A 135 4.81 -3.65 -7.69
N GLY A 136 4.45 -4.88 -8.14
CA GLY A 136 5.35 -5.79 -8.87
C GLY A 136 6.39 -6.49 -8.01
N TYR A 137 6.22 -6.56 -6.69
CA TYR A 137 7.13 -7.30 -5.81
C TYR A 137 6.99 -8.82 -6.00
N SER A 138 8.12 -9.53 -5.95
CA SER A 138 8.13 -10.99 -5.90
C SER A 138 7.64 -11.53 -4.56
N HIS A 139 7.16 -12.78 -4.51
CA HIS A 139 6.77 -13.42 -3.26
C HIS A 139 7.90 -13.50 -2.23
N LYS A 140 9.16 -13.55 -2.67
CA LYS A 140 10.34 -13.51 -1.81
C LYS A 140 10.44 -12.15 -1.11
N GLU A 141 10.42 -11.06 -1.87
CA GLU A 141 10.46 -9.69 -1.33
C GLU A 141 9.26 -9.41 -0.41
N ILE A 142 8.06 -9.88 -0.79
CA ILE A 142 6.86 -9.75 0.04
C ILE A 142 7.01 -10.48 1.36
N SER A 143 7.56 -11.71 1.33
CA SER A 143 7.79 -12.49 2.56
C SER A 143 8.76 -11.79 3.51
N GLU A 144 9.82 -11.20 2.98
CA GLU A 144 10.78 -10.40 3.76
C GLU A 144 10.12 -9.13 4.32
N GLN A 145 9.32 -8.41 3.50
CA GLN A 145 8.65 -7.18 3.93
C GLN A 145 7.53 -7.42 4.94
N LEU A 146 6.77 -8.50 4.82
CA LEU A 146 5.64 -8.80 5.72
C LEU A 146 6.03 -9.73 6.89
N GLY A 147 7.26 -10.24 6.93
CA GLY A 147 7.70 -11.17 7.97
C GLY A 147 6.99 -12.53 7.92
N THR A 148 6.63 -13.00 6.71
CA THR A 148 5.91 -14.26 6.47
C THR A 148 6.74 -15.22 5.62
N SER A 149 6.22 -16.42 5.32
CA SER A 149 6.84 -17.32 4.35
C SER A 149 6.42 -16.98 2.91
N THR A 150 7.21 -17.40 1.91
CA THR A 150 6.82 -17.30 0.50
C THR A 150 5.57 -18.10 0.19
N GLY A 151 5.35 -19.24 0.87
CA GLY A 151 4.13 -20.04 0.79
C GLY A 151 2.91 -19.27 1.32
N THR A 152 3.05 -18.60 2.47
CA THR A 152 2.02 -17.71 3.01
C THR A 152 1.70 -16.56 2.07
N SER A 153 2.70 -15.95 1.46
CA SER A 153 2.49 -14.89 0.47
C SER A 153 1.70 -15.39 -0.74
N LYS A 154 2.00 -16.58 -1.27
CA LYS A 154 1.25 -17.19 -2.38
C LYS A 154 -0.20 -17.48 -1.99
N SER A 155 -0.44 -18.08 -0.83
CA SER A 155 -1.79 -18.38 -0.36
C SER A 155 -2.61 -17.12 -0.08
N ASN A 156 -2.02 -16.09 0.50
CA ASN A 156 -2.67 -14.80 0.71
C ASN A 156 -3.09 -14.14 -0.60
N LEU A 157 -2.25 -14.20 -1.65
CA LEU A 157 -2.59 -13.69 -2.97
C LEU A 157 -3.75 -14.46 -3.59
N ALA A 158 -3.74 -15.79 -3.52
CA ALA A 158 -4.83 -16.63 -4.02
C ALA A 158 -6.16 -16.28 -3.33
N ARG A 159 -6.16 -16.12 -2.00
CA ARG A 159 -7.34 -15.71 -1.23
C ARG A 159 -7.82 -14.31 -1.60
N ALA A 160 -6.93 -13.35 -1.72
CA ALA A 160 -7.28 -12.00 -2.17
C ALA A 160 -8.02 -12.02 -3.50
N ARG A 161 -7.49 -12.78 -4.48
CA ARG A 161 -8.11 -12.94 -5.80
C ARG A 161 -9.48 -13.58 -5.74
N THR A 162 -9.67 -14.62 -4.93
CA THR A 162 -10.98 -15.28 -4.72
C THR A 162 -12.01 -14.28 -4.19
N ILE A 163 -11.70 -13.58 -3.10
CA ILE A 163 -12.62 -12.61 -2.49
C ILE A 163 -12.98 -11.50 -3.49
N LEU A 164 -12.00 -10.98 -4.23
CA LEU A 164 -12.27 -9.92 -5.22
C LEU A 164 -13.15 -10.42 -6.37
N ARG A 165 -12.92 -11.64 -6.87
CA ARG A 165 -13.76 -12.26 -7.90
C ARG A 165 -15.21 -12.42 -7.44
N GLU A 166 -15.43 -12.91 -6.22
CA GLU A 166 -16.76 -13.07 -5.64
C GLU A 166 -17.49 -11.73 -5.52
N LYS A 167 -16.82 -10.69 -5.00
CA LYS A 167 -17.39 -9.34 -4.89
C LYS A 167 -17.81 -8.79 -6.26
N ILE A 168 -16.97 -8.96 -7.29
CA ILE A 168 -17.24 -8.48 -8.64
C ILE A 168 -18.40 -9.27 -9.29
N LYS A 169 -18.46 -10.60 -9.09
CA LYS A 169 -19.58 -11.44 -9.58
C LYS A 169 -20.90 -11.01 -8.93
N ASN A 170 -20.93 -10.80 -7.62
CA ASN A 170 -22.13 -10.42 -6.88
C ASN A 170 -22.65 -9.03 -7.27
N GLN A 171 -21.76 -8.09 -7.63
CA GLN A 171 -22.21 -6.78 -8.13
C GLN A 171 -23.03 -6.90 -9.41
N LYS A 172 -22.67 -7.80 -10.33
CA LYS A 172 -23.42 -8.01 -11.60
C LYS A 172 -24.82 -8.56 -11.37
N ILE A 173 -25.00 -9.40 -10.36
CA ILE A 173 -26.33 -9.97 -10.02
C ILE A 173 -27.28 -8.91 -9.50
N ASN A 174 -26.76 -7.88 -8.82
CA ASN A 174 -27.58 -6.79 -8.25
C ASN A 174 -27.90 -5.66 -9.24
N ILE A 175 -27.36 -5.69 -10.45
CA ILE A 175 -27.59 -4.68 -11.52
C ILE A 175 -28.50 -5.23 -12.63
N ALA A 176 -28.74 -6.53 -12.66
CA ALA A 176 -29.62 -7.24 -13.60
C ALA A 176 -30.99 -7.44 -12.99
#